data_d6fe287be8b753e5d5d3088d61d2c58b
#
_entry.id   d6fe287be8b753e5d5d3088d61d2c58b
#
_cell.length_a   1.000
_cell.length_b   1.000
_cell.length_c   1.000
_cell.angle_alpha   90.00
_cell.angle_beta   90.00
_cell.angle_gamma   90.00
#
_symmetry.space_group_name_H-M   'P 1'
#
loop_
_entity.id
_entity.type
_entity.pdbx_description
1 polymer ?
#
loop_
_entity_poly.entity_id
_entity_poly.type
_entity_poly.pdbx_seq_one_letter_code
_entity_poly.pdbx_strand_id
1 'polypeptide(L)'
;ANGSGSSNEDGSINTTATSANTTAGFSVSTFTGTGANATVGHGLGIAPSLVIIKSRNDTHDWYVRTPALSGTEFLVLNTTAAKGTASPEVWNSTLPTSSIVNIGTSIGVNRSSYNYVMYCFAEIPGYSSIGSYEGNGSADGPFVYTGFRPSFLLVKNIDATESWQIRDSKRDPFNVSKEILYPDTSGAEATSGGGQFGDLLSNGFKWRGADGGNNSAATFIYMAFAENPFGGD
;
A
#
# COMPACT_ATOMS: atom_id res chain seq x y z
N ALA A 1 -0.92 5.22 14.66
CA ALA A 1 -2.12 5.02 15.45
C ALA A 1 -1.81 4.09 16.61
N ASN A 2 -1.93 4.55 17.84
CA ASN A 2 -1.59 3.77 19.03
C ASN A 2 -2.60 3.94 20.19
N GLY A 3 -3.75 4.55 19.93
CA GLY A 3 -4.84 4.73 20.90
C GLY A 3 -6.06 3.88 20.53
N SER A 4 -7.03 3.79 21.44
CA SER A 4 -8.31 3.10 21.23
C SER A 4 -9.14 3.72 20.10
N GLY A 5 -8.84 4.97 19.74
CA GLY A 5 -9.58 5.73 18.74
C GLY A 5 -10.92 6.24 19.25
N SER A 6 -11.56 7.04 18.41
CA SER A 6 -12.92 7.56 18.62
C SER A 6 -13.68 7.53 17.29
N SER A 7 -14.99 7.70 17.32
CA SER A 7 -15.78 7.85 16.10
C SER A 7 -15.26 9.05 15.29
N ASN A 8 -15.16 8.87 13.97
CA ASN A 8 -14.89 9.93 13.01
C ASN A 8 -16.16 10.12 12.16
N GLU A 9 -16.61 11.35 12.04
CA GLU A 9 -17.89 11.72 11.40
C GLU A 9 -17.69 12.51 10.10
N ASP A 10 -16.45 12.58 9.58
CA ASP A 10 -16.16 13.30 8.34
C ASP A 10 -16.82 12.65 7.10
N GLY A 11 -17.05 11.33 7.16
CA GLY A 11 -17.68 10.57 6.08
C GLY A 11 -19.19 10.41 6.24
N SER A 12 -19.86 9.91 5.20
CA SER A 12 -21.28 9.52 5.28
C SER A 12 -21.51 8.29 6.17
N ILE A 13 -20.46 7.49 6.39
CA ILE A 13 -20.43 6.43 7.41
C ILE A 13 -19.61 6.94 8.60
N ASN A 14 -20.25 7.07 9.76
CA ASN A 14 -19.53 7.30 11.00
C ASN A 14 -18.72 6.05 11.35
N THR A 15 -17.43 6.21 11.58
CA THR A 15 -16.58 5.08 11.96
C THR A 15 -16.92 4.63 13.39
N THR A 16 -16.81 3.33 13.64
CA THR A 16 -16.92 2.81 15.01
C THR A 16 -15.76 3.31 15.87
N ALA A 17 -14.56 3.33 15.28
CA ALA A 17 -13.37 3.92 15.88
C ALA A 17 -12.38 4.29 14.76
N THR A 18 -11.75 5.45 14.90
CA THR A 18 -10.60 5.88 14.11
C THR A 18 -9.47 6.24 15.05
N SER A 19 -8.34 5.59 14.90
CA SER A 19 -7.09 5.94 15.57
C SER A 19 -6.11 6.45 14.53
N ALA A 20 -5.76 7.73 14.59
CA ALA A 20 -4.87 8.38 13.65
C ALA A 20 -3.61 8.92 14.33
N ASN A 21 -2.48 8.82 13.66
CA ASN A 21 -1.23 9.51 13.98
C ASN A 21 -0.83 10.35 12.77
N THR A 22 -1.14 11.64 12.82
CA THR A 22 -0.87 12.57 11.70
C THR A 22 0.62 12.82 11.48
N THR A 23 1.45 12.70 12.53
CA THR A 23 2.91 12.82 12.43
C THR A 23 3.51 11.65 11.65
N ALA A 24 3.03 10.43 11.89
CA ALA A 24 3.47 9.23 11.18
C ALA A 24 2.66 8.98 9.88
N GLY A 25 1.64 9.79 9.59
CA GLY A 25 0.81 9.62 8.41
C GLY A 25 0.05 8.29 8.36
N PHE A 26 -0.32 7.71 9.51
CA PHE A 26 -0.97 6.41 9.58
C PHE A 26 -2.25 6.45 10.41
N SER A 27 -3.32 5.85 9.87
CA SER A 27 -4.56 5.66 10.62
C SER A 27 -5.18 4.28 10.40
N VAL A 28 -5.93 3.85 11.40
CA VAL A 28 -6.78 2.66 11.35
C VAL A 28 -8.20 3.09 11.70
N SER A 29 -9.14 2.81 10.81
CA SER A 29 -10.57 3.05 11.01
C SER A 29 -11.35 1.74 10.93
N THR A 30 -12.36 1.60 11.78
CA THR A 30 -13.32 0.49 11.70
C THR A 30 -14.70 1.06 11.43
N PHE A 31 -15.48 0.41 10.57
CA PHE A 31 -16.82 0.87 10.20
C PHE A 31 -17.73 -0.30 9.80
N THR A 32 -19.04 -0.04 9.79
CA THR A 32 -20.04 -0.98 9.28
C THR A 32 -20.51 -0.54 7.89
N GLY A 33 -20.44 -1.44 6.92
CA GLY A 33 -20.83 -1.16 5.54
C GLY A 33 -22.34 -0.94 5.39
N THR A 34 -22.71 -0.19 4.36
CA THR A 34 -24.10 0.19 4.04
C THR A 34 -24.64 -0.49 2.78
N GLY A 35 -23.78 -1.00 1.91
CA GLY A 35 -24.15 -1.56 0.60
C GLY A 35 -24.45 -0.49 -0.46
N ALA A 36 -24.31 0.78 -0.15
CA ALA A 36 -24.50 1.92 -1.06
C ALA A 36 -23.20 2.74 -1.15
N ASN A 37 -23.00 3.51 -2.24
CA ASN A 37 -21.89 4.42 -2.35
C ASN A 37 -21.79 5.31 -1.11
N ALA A 38 -20.62 5.38 -0.51
CA ALA A 38 -20.41 6.05 0.77
C ALA A 38 -18.99 6.63 0.89
N THR A 39 -18.76 7.34 1.99
CA THR A 39 -17.46 7.87 2.37
C THR A 39 -17.14 7.51 3.81
N VAL A 40 -15.86 7.29 4.12
CA VAL A 40 -15.37 6.92 5.44
C VAL A 40 -14.25 7.87 5.85
N GLY A 41 -14.35 8.47 7.01
CA GLY A 41 -13.32 9.36 7.56
C GLY A 41 -12.07 8.60 8.01
N HIS A 42 -10.88 9.18 7.80
CA HIS A 42 -9.60 8.56 8.16
C HIS A 42 -8.76 9.37 9.17
N GLY A 43 -9.09 10.62 9.42
CA GLY A 43 -8.49 11.45 10.48
C GLY A 43 -7.04 11.88 10.28
N LEU A 44 -6.46 11.76 9.07
CA LEU A 44 -5.06 12.11 8.81
C LEU A 44 -4.85 13.60 8.51
N GLY A 45 -5.89 14.31 8.03
CA GLY A 45 -5.78 15.71 7.63
C GLY A 45 -5.08 15.94 6.28
N ILE A 46 -4.52 14.89 5.67
CA ILE A 46 -3.92 14.88 4.33
C ILE A 46 -4.41 13.64 3.58
N ALA A 47 -4.48 13.71 2.26
CA ALA A 47 -4.94 12.58 1.45
C ALA A 47 -3.98 11.37 1.60
N PRO A 48 -4.50 10.16 1.90
CA PRO A 48 -3.65 8.98 1.97
C PRO A 48 -3.12 8.59 0.59
N SER A 49 -1.86 8.20 0.54
CA SER A 49 -1.17 7.67 -0.65
C SER A 49 -1.35 6.16 -0.80
N LEU A 50 -1.75 5.45 0.26
CA LEU A 50 -2.16 4.05 0.21
C LEU A 50 -3.33 3.83 1.16
N VAL A 51 -4.36 3.11 0.67
CA VAL A 51 -5.50 2.67 1.46
C VAL A 51 -5.65 1.17 1.31
N ILE A 52 -5.86 0.47 2.42
CA ILE A 52 -6.16 -0.96 2.43
C ILE A 52 -7.47 -1.17 3.18
N ILE A 53 -8.43 -1.88 2.57
CA ILE A 53 -9.71 -2.23 3.22
C ILE A 53 -9.86 -3.75 3.27
N LYS A 54 -10.32 -4.26 4.42
CA LYS A 54 -10.60 -5.68 4.64
C LYS A 54 -11.90 -5.86 5.40
N SER A 55 -12.76 -6.75 4.90
CA SER A 55 -13.89 -7.27 5.67
C SER A 55 -13.42 -8.10 6.87
N ARG A 56 -14.04 -7.89 8.03
CA ARG A 56 -13.77 -8.63 9.27
C ARG A 56 -14.74 -9.79 9.49
N ASN A 57 -15.78 -9.89 8.66
CA ASN A 57 -16.86 -10.87 8.81
C ASN A 57 -16.73 -12.06 7.85
N ASP A 58 -15.87 -11.97 6.84
CA ASP A 58 -15.74 -13.00 5.81
C ASP A 58 -14.32 -13.08 5.21
N THR A 59 -14.16 -13.96 4.22
CA THR A 59 -12.89 -14.27 3.55
C THR A 59 -12.62 -13.39 2.32
N HIS A 60 -13.39 -12.31 2.10
CA HIS A 60 -13.12 -11.39 0.97
C HIS A 60 -11.69 -10.83 1.01
N ASP A 61 -11.20 -10.46 -0.16
CA ASP A 61 -9.83 -9.99 -0.37
C ASP A 61 -9.50 -8.69 0.37
N TRP A 62 -8.22 -8.38 0.44
CA TRP A 62 -7.66 -7.12 0.93
C TRP A 62 -7.55 -6.14 -0.23
N TYR A 63 -8.49 -5.24 -0.36
CA TYR A 63 -8.54 -4.25 -1.44
C TYR A 63 -7.58 -3.10 -1.19
N VAL A 64 -6.78 -2.76 -2.21
CA VAL A 64 -5.75 -1.72 -2.12
C VAL A 64 -6.03 -0.61 -3.11
N ARG A 65 -5.86 0.63 -2.67
CA ARG A 65 -5.92 1.87 -3.43
C ARG A 65 -4.64 2.66 -3.30
N THR A 66 -4.18 3.27 -4.40
CA THR A 66 -3.07 4.23 -4.45
C THR A 66 -3.36 5.25 -5.56
N PRO A 67 -2.78 6.47 -5.52
CA PRO A 67 -2.95 7.47 -6.59
C PRO A 67 -2.43 7.04 -7.97
N ALA A 68 -1.55 6.04 -8.05
CA ALA A 68 -1.10 5.46 -9.31
C ALA A 68 -2.21 4.71 -10.06
N LEU A 69 -3.32 4.40 -9.40
CA LEU A 69 -4.49 3.75 -9.97
C LEU A 69 -5.55 4.78 -10.33
N SER A 70 -6.21 4.61 -11.47
CA SER A 70 -7.38 5.42 -11.83
C SER A 70 -8.55 5.22 -10.86
N GLY A 71 -9.59 6.04 -10.96
CA GLY A 71 -10.77 5.96 -10.07
C GLY A 71 -11.47 4.61 -10.05
N THR A 72 -11.36 3.83 -11.12
CA THR A 72 -12.03 2.53 -11.31
C THR A 72 -11.10 1.34 -11.12
N GLU A 73 -9.81 1.55 -10.88
CA GLU A 73 -8.83 0.47 -10.71
C GLU A 73 -8.60 0.16 -9.23
N PHE A 74 -8.24 -1.09 -8.95
CA PHE A 74 -7.89 -1.57 -7.62
C PHE A 74 -6.81 -2.66 -7.69
N LEU A 75 -6.13 -2.88 -6.59
CA LEU A 75 -5.26 -4.03 -6.38
C LEU A 75 -5.78 -4.89 -5.24
N VAL A 76 -5.27 -6.11 -5.16
CA VAL A 76 -5.57 -7.06 -4.09
C VAL A 76 -4.25 -7.53 -3.46
N LEU A 77 -4.09 -7.29 -2.16
CA LEU A 77 -2.82 -7.56 -1.45
C LEU A 77 -2.51 -9.06 -1.30
N ASN A 78 -3.54 -9.88 -1.18
CA ASN A 78 -3.43 -11.32 -0.95
C ASN A 78 -3.48 -12.15 -2.23
N THR A 79 -3.21 -11.53 -3.39
CA THR A 79 -3.16 -12.23 -4.69
C THR A 79 -2.04 -11.67 -5.56
N THR A 80 -1.60 -12.48 -6.52
CA THR A 80 -0.62 -12.07 -7.55
C THR A 80 -1.23 -11.23 -8.68
N ALA A 81 -2.54 -11.05 -8.73
CA ALA A 81 -3.24 -10.42 -9.85
C ALA A 81 -2.69 -9.01 -10.16
N ALA A 82 -2.67 -8.67 -11.45
CA ALA A 82 -2.53 -7.30 -11.91
C ALA A 82 -3.70 -6.44 -11.42
N LYS A 83 -3.62 -5.12 -11.62
CA LYS A 83 -4.72 -4.21 -11.27
C LYS A 83 -6.03 -4.66 -11.92
N GLY A 84 -7.08 -4.74 -11.12
CA GLY A 84 -8.44 -4.88 -11.60
C GLY A 84 -8.91 -3.58 -12.23
N THR A 85 -9.68 -3.67 -13.31
CA THR A 85 -10.13 -2.52 -14.09
C THR A 85 -11.65 -2.41 -14.11
N ALA A 86 -12.13 -1.18 -14.38
CA ALA A 86 -13.53 -0.87 -14.66
C ALA A 86 -14.52 -1.24 -13.56
N SER A 87 -14.12 -1.15 -12.30
CA SER A 87 -15.06 -1.39 -11.19
C SER A 87 -15.28 -0.13 -10.34
N PRO A 88 -16.22 0.75 -10.69
CA PRO A 88 -16.59 1.87 -9.84
C PRO A 88 -17.16 1.39 -8.49
N GLU A 89 -17.59 0.14 -8.42
CA GLU A 89 -18.16 -0.48 -7.22
C GLU A 89 -17.17 -0.57 -6.05
N VAL A 90 -15.83 -0.56 -6.29
CA VAL A 90 -14.86 -0.61 -5.20
C VAL A 90 -14.65 0.78 -4.60
N TRP A 91 -14.28 1.78 -5.42
CA TRP A 91 -13.83 3.10 -4.94
C TRP A 91 -14.76 4.26 -5.37
N ASN A 92 -15.95 3.97 -5.89
CA ASN A 92 -16.89 4.95 -6.41
C ASN A 92 -16.23 5.95 -7.38
N SER A 93 -15.29 5.47 -8.20
CA SER A 93 -14.56 6.24 -9.21
C SER A 93 -13.85 7.52 -8.71
N THR A 94 -13.60 7.62 -7.39
CA THR A 94 -13.12 8.86 -6.77
C THR A 94 -11.87 8.60 -5.92
N LEU A 95 -10.87 9.49 -6.02
CA LEU A 95 -9.68 9.45 -5.18
C LEU A 95 -10.00 9.89 -3.74
N PRO A 96 -9.23 9.42 -2.73
CA PRO A 96 -9.31 9.93 -1.38
C PRO A 96 -9.03 11.44 -1.32
N THR A 97 -9.62 12.10 -0.34
CA THR A 97 -9.35 13.51 0.00
C THR A 97 -8.52 13.61 1.27
N SER A 98 -8.32 14.82 1.79
CA SER A 98 -7.64 15.05 3.08
C SER A 98 -8.42 14.54 4.29
N SER A 99 -9.72 14.21 4.15
CA SER A 99 -10.57 13.81 5.27
C SER A 99 -11.25 12.46 5.06
N ILE A 100 -11.55 12.05 3.82
CA ILE A 100 -12.38 10.87 3.53
C ILE A 100 -11.78 9.97 2.44
N VAL A 101 -12.13 8.69 2.53
CA VAL A 101 -11.99 7.69 1.48
C VAL A 101 -13.37 7.37 0.90
N ASN A 102 -13.47 7.38 -0.43
CA ASN A 102 -14.70 6.99 -1.15
C ASN A 102 -14.74 5.48 -1.31
N ILE A 103 -15.88 4.86 -1.06
CA ILE A 103 -16.15 3.43 -1.24
C ILE A 103 -17.44 3.24 -2.03
N GLY A 104 -17.43 2.24 -2.91
CA GLY A 104 -18.60 1.88 -3.72
C GLY A 104 -19.48 0.85 -3.06
N THR A 105 -20.15 0.04 -3.89
CA THR A 105 -21.13 -0.98 -3.47
C THR A 105 -20.53 -2.38 -3.36
N SER A 106 -19.26 -2.57 -3.71
CA SER A 106 -18.61 -3.88 -3.67
C SER A 106 -18.66 -4.51 -2.29
N ILE A 107 -19.02 -5.78 -2.24
CA ILE A 107 -19.09 -6.56 -0.99
C ILE A 107 -17.73 -6.69 -0.29
N GLY A 108 -16.64 -6.56 -1.02
CA GLY A 108 -15.28 -6.60 -0.47
C GLY A 108 -14.92 -5.37 0.35
N VAL A 109 -15.60 -4.23 0.14
CA VAL A 109 -15.30 -2.96 0.84
C VAL A 109 -16.50 -2.35 1.57
N ASN A 110 -17.77 -2.70 1.22
CA ASN A 110 -18.94 -2.00 1.75
C ASN A 110 -20.24 -2.81 1.72
N ARG A 111 -20.23 -4.12 2.00
CA ARG A 111 -21.46 -4.91 2.14
C ARG A 111 -22.27 -4.42 3.35
N SER A 112 -23.59 -4.27 3.17
CA SER A 112 -24.50 -3.87 4.24
C SER A 112 -24.38 -4.76 5.48
N SER A 113 -24.28 -4.13 6.67
CA SER A 113 -24.18 -4.77 7.98
C SER A 113 -22.90 -5.57 8.25
N TYR A 114 -21.91 -5.52 7.37
CA TYR A 114 -20.59 -6.14 7.57
C TYR A 114 -19.62 -5.14 8.16
N ASN A 115 -18.72 -5.62 9.03
CA ASN A 115 -17.69 -4.81 9.65
C ASN A 115 -16.39 -4.84 8.82
N TYR A 116 -15.79 -3.69 8.67
CA TYR A 116 -14.55 -3.48 7.92
C TYR A 116 -13.48 -2.85 8.79
N VAL A 117 -12.24 -3.07 8.41
CA VAL A 117 -11.09 -2.29 8.84
C VAL A 117 -10.49 -1.61 7.61
N MET A 118 -10.13 -0.34 7.78
CA MET A 118 -9.45 0.47 6.78
C MET A 118 -8.14 0.99 7.36
N TYR A 119 -7.05 0.74 6.65
CA TYR A 119 -5.72 1.28 6.94
C TYR A 119 -5.41 2.36 5.92
N CYS A 120 -5.01 3.54 6.39
CA CYS A 120 -4.60 4.65 5.54
C CYS A 120 -3.17 5.05 5.87
N PHE A 121 -2.36 5.20 4.81
CA PHE A 121 -0.98 5.66 4.88
C PHE A 121 -0.83 6.90 4.01
N ALA A 122 -0.37 7.98 4.61
CA ALA A 122 0.03 9.19 3.92
C ALA A 122 1.55 9.27 3.84
N GLU A 123 2.06 9.88 2.79
CA GLU A 123 3.49 10.13 2.64
C GLU A 123 3.94 11.23 3.60
N ILE A 124 4.98 10.95 4.38
CA ILE A 124 5.57 11.88 5.37
C ILE A 124 7.06 12.01 5.09
N PRO A 125 7.56 13.21 4.73
CA PRO A 125 8.98 13.43 4.47
C PRO A 125 9.87 12.95 5.61
N GLY A 126 10.93 12.19 5.29
CA GLY A 126 11.86 11.63 6.27
C GLY A 126 11.33 10.42 7.06
N TYR A 127 10.09 9.97 6.80
CA TYR A 127 9.49 8.82 7.48
C TYR A 127 8.96 7.77 6.51
N SER A 128 8.14 8.17 5.55
CA SER A 128 7.53 7.27 4.57
C SER A 128 7.49 7.89 3.18
N SER A 129 7.65 7.06 2.16
CA SER A 129 7.46 7.43 0.76
C SER A 129 6.64 6.37 0.06
N ILE A 130 5.59 6.80 -0.64
CA ILE A 130 4.62 5.92 -1.28
C ILE A 130 4.33 6.47 -2.67
N GLY A 131 4.68 5.71 -3.70
CA GLY A 131 4.56 6.21 -5.06
C GLY A 131 4.60 5.10 -6.11
N SER A 132 4.97 5.48 -7.32
CA SER A 132 5.14 4.57 -8.44
C SER A 132 6.46 4.84 -9.16
N TYR A 133 6.92 3.85 -9.91
CA TYR A 133 8.06 3.97 -10.82
C TYR A 133 7.85 3.09 -12.05
N GLU A 134 8.56 3.44 -13.14
CA GLU A 134 8.60 2.63 -14.34
C GLU A 134 9.84 1.72 -14.29
N GLY A 135 9.60 0.42 -14.44
CA GLY A 135 10.66 -0.55 -14.66
C GLY A 135 11.24 -0.42 -16.07
N ASN A 136 12.50 -0.77 -16.26
CA ASN A 136 13.17 -0.65 -17.56
C ASN A 136 13.61 -2.00 -18.16
N GLY A 137 13.36 -3.12 -17.47
CA GLY A 137 13.74 -4.46 -17.93
C GLY A 137 15.26 -4.67 -18.03
N SER A 138 16.06 -3.89 -17.32
CA SER A 138 17.53 -3.95 -17.36
C SER A 138 18.14 -4.27 -16.01
N ALA A 139 19.29 -4.95 -15.99
CA ALA A 139 20.07 -5.13 -14.77
C ALA A 139 20.63 -3.80 -14.22
N ASP A 140 20.76 -2.77 -15.05
CA ASP A 140 20.92 -1.38 -14.62
C ASP A 140 19.53 -0.73 -14.49
N GLY A 141 18.80 -1.16 -13.45
CA GLY A 141 17.43 -0.77 -13.19
C GLY A 141 17.27 0.65 -12.68
N PRO A 142 16.03 1.14 -12.56
CA PRO A 142 15.76 2.49 -12.11
C PRO A 142 16.23 2.71 -10.66
N PHE A 143 16.70 3.93 -10.39
CA PHE A 143 16.82 4.47 -9.05
C PHE A 143 15.53 5.19 -8.69
N VAL A 144 14.98 4.87 -7.52
CA VAL A 144 13.77 5.49 -6.98
C VAL A 144 14.15 6.28 -5.73
N TYR A 145 13.96 7.59 -5.81
CA TYR A 145 14.24 8.49 -4.71
C TYR A 145 13.13 8.44 -3.66
N THR A 146 13.48 8.23 -2.40
CA THR A 146 12.55 8.25 -1.25
C THR A 146 12.84 9.37 -0.26
N GLY A 147 14.03 10.01 -0.36
CA GLY A 147 14.51 11.02 0.57
C GLY A 147 15.16 10.45 1.84
N PHE A 148 15.25 9.13 1.97
CA PHE A 148 15.86 8.42 3.09
C PHE A 148 16.32 7.03 2.66
N ARG A 149 17.11 6.35 3.50
CA ARG A 149 17.41 4.93 3.34
C ARG A 149 16.20 4.11 3.79
N PRO A 150 15.60 3.30 2.91
CA PRO A 150 14.49 2.42 3.31
C PRO A 150 14.97 1.33 4.29
N SER A 151 14.23 1.12 5.37
CA SER A 151 14.34 -0.10 6.19
C SER A 151 13.29 -1.14 5.84
N PHE A 152 12.18 -0.71 5.26
CA PHE A 152 11.10 -1.54 4.75
C PHE A 152 10.72 -1.05 3.35
N LEU A 153 10.51 -1.98 2.44
CA LEU A 153 10.08 -1.72 1.08
C LEU A 153 9.06 -2.78 0.64
N LEU A 154 7.85 -2.35 0.32
CA LEU A 154 6.81 -3.15 -0.33
C LEU A 154 6.71 -2.70 -1.78
N VAL A 155 6.68 -3.64 -2.73
CA VAL A 155 6.59 -3.37 -4.18
C VAL A 155 5.55 -4.27 -4.83
N LYS A 156 4.86 -3.76 -5.85
CA LYS A 156 3.93 -4.52 -6.69
C LYS A 156 3.99 -4.05 -8.14
N ASN A 157 4.16 -5.00 -9.07
CA ASN A 157 3.87 -4.79 -10.48
C ASN A 157 2.35 -4.66 -10.65
N ILE A 158 1.87 -3.53 -11.16
CA ILE A 158 0.43 -3.30 -11.31
C ILE A 158 -0.13 -3.72 -12.67
N ASP A 159 0.73 -3.97 -13.65
CA ASP A 159 0.35 -4.27 -15.04
C ASP A 159 0.42 -5.77 -15.37
N ALA A 160 1.04 -6.58 -14.50
CA ALA A 160 1.22 -8.01 -14.71
C ALA A 160 0.86 -8.84 -13.47
N THR A 161 0.59 -10.14 -13.70
CA THR A 161 0.40 -11.13 -12.63
C THR A 161 1.76 -11.49 -12.03
N GLU A 162 2.09 -10.81 -10.92
CA GLU A 162 3.34 -10.95 -10.17
C GLU A 162 3.06 -10.83 -8.68
N SER A 163 3.87 -11.46 -7.84
CA SER A 163 3.73 -11.35 -6.39
C SER A 163 4.04 -9.93 -5.88
N TRP A 164 3.40 -9.54 -4.80
CA TRP A 164 3.87 -8.47 -3.94
C TRP A 164 5.19 -8.87 -3.31
N GLN A 165 6.14 -7.96 -3.19
CA GLN A 165 7.45 -8.24 -2.63
C GLN A 165 7.72 -7.34 -1.43
N ILE A 166 8.13 -7.93 -0.30
CA ILE A 166 8.60 -7.21 0.89
C ILE A 166 10.10 -7.44 1.04
N ARG A 167 10.82 -6.35 1.22
CA ARG A 167 12.24 -6.33 1.58
C ARG A 167 12.45 -5.47 2.81
N ASP A 168 13.45 -5.81 3.61
CA ASP A 168 13.84 -4.99 4.75
C ASP A 168 15.33 -5.10 5.08
N SER A 169 15.85 -4.04 5.70
CA SER A 169 17.27 -3.94 6.06
C SER A 169 17.66 -4.78 7.27
N LYS A 170 16.72 -5.43 7.96
CA LYS A 170 17.04 -6.26 9.12
C LYS A 170 17.31 -7.71 8.74
N ARG A 171 16.51 -8.24 7.79
CA ARG A 171 16.76 -9.58 7.22
C ARG A 171 17.96 -9.57 6.28
N ASP A 172 18.15 -8.48 5.54
CA ASP A 172 19.23 -8.33 4.57
C ASP A 172 19.93 -6.97 4.76
N PRO A 173 20.87 -6.88 5.72
CA PRO A 173 21.47 -5.60 6.12
C PRO A 173 22.45 -5.04 5.11
N PHE A 174 22.94 -5.86 4.18
CA PHE A 174 23.95 -5.50 3.19
C PHE A 174 23.36 -5.50 1.77
N ASN A 175 23.80 -4.58 0.94
CA ASN A 175 23.54 -4.62 -0.49
C ASN A 175 24.42 -5.70 -1.15
N VAL A 176 23.95 -6.40 -2.10
CA VAL A 176 22.63 -6.37 -2.76
C VAL A 176 21.59 -7.09 -1.91
N SER A 177 20.41 -6.45 -1.68
CA SER A 177 19.31 -7.09 -0.97
C SER A 177 18.69 -8.21 -1.82
N LYS A 178 18.57 -9.41 -1.24
CA LYS A 178 18.12 -10.65 -1.90
C LYS A 178 16.93 -11.32 -1.23
N GLU A 179 16.77 -11.12 0.08
CA GLU A 179 15.75 -11.80 0.86
C GLU A 179 14.38 -11.15 0.63
N ILE A 180 13.40 -11.99 0.24
CA ILE A 180 12.06 -11.55 -0.16
C ILE A 180 11.00 -12.31 0.63
N LEU A 181 10.01 -11.59 1.15
CA LEU A 181 8.74 -12.17 1.58
C LEU A 181 7.64 -11.80 0.57
N TYR A 182 6.74 -12.72 0.35
CA TYR A 182 5.58 -12.55 -0.51
C TYR A 182 4.31 -12.55 0.33
N PRO A 183 3.67 -11.38 0.58
CA PRO A 183 2.48 -11.30 1.44
C PRO A 183 1.23 -11.96 0.85
N ASP A 184 1.26 -12.25 -0.43
CA ASP A 184 0.20 -12.93 -1.20
C ASP A 184 0.33 -14.46 -1.23
N THR A 185 1.32 -15.03 -0.56
CA THR A 185 1.55 -16.47 -0.50
C THR A 185 1.77 -16.95 0.93
N SER A 186 1.64 -18.26 1.17
CA SER A 186 2.02 -18.92 2.43
C SER A 186 3.44 -19.50 2.39
N GLY A 187 4.23 -19.18 1.37
CA GLY A 187 5.59 -19.66 1.21
C GLY A 187 6.53 -19.10 2.26
N ALA A 188 7.61 -19.84 2.53
CA ALA A 188 8.72 -19.35 3.32
C ALA A 188 9.43 -18.18 2.62
N GLU A 189 10.28 -17.46 3.36
CA GLU A 189 11.20 -16.48 2.80
C GLU A 189 11.98 -17.06 1.62
N ALA A 190 12.06 -16.30 0.54
CA ALA A 190 12.80 -16.66 -0.65
C ALA A 190 14.08 -15.85 -0.76
N THR A 191 15.18 -16.52 -1.06
CA THR A 191 16.42 -15.86 -1.46
C THR A 191 16.41 -15.68 -2.98
N SER A 192 16.48 -14.45 -3.46
CA SER A 192 16.46 -14.16 -4.89
C SER A 192 17.61 -14.83 -5.64
N GLY A 193 17.28 -15.71 -6.59
CA GLY A 193 18.22 -16.29 -7.54
C GLY A 193 18.05 -15.81 -8.98
N GLY A 194 16.95 -15.11 -9.28
CA GLY A 194 16.44 -14.86 -10.63
C GLY A 194 16.44 -13.41 -11.10
N GLY A 195 17.25 -12.53 -10.53
CA GLY A 195 17.26 -11.12 -10.98
C GLY A 195 16.39 -10.16 -10.17
N GLN A 196 15.85 -10.61 -9.05
CA GLN A 196 15.06 -9.79 -8.13
C GLN A 196 15.95 -9.04 -7.11
N PHE A 197 17.09 -8.50 -7.55
CA PHE A 197 18.04 -7.83 -6.67
C PHE A 197 17.80 -6.34 -6.60
N GLY A 198 18.05 -5.74 -5.42
CA GLY A 198 17.97 -4.30 -5.24
C GLY A 198 18.93 -3.79 -4.18
N ASP A 199 19.35 -2.55 -4.31
CA ASP A 199 20.11 -1.85 -3.30
C ASP A 199 19.19 -0.94 -2.49
N LEU A 200 19.30 -0.98 -1.16
CA LEU A 200 18.74 0.01 -0.25
C LEU A 200 19.83 1.08 -0.01
N LEU A 201 19.66 2.24 -0.63
CA LEU A 201 20.63 3.33 -0.66
C LEU A 201 20.26 4.42 0.37
N SER A 202 21.18 5.32 0.67
CA SER A 202 21.02 6.38 1.68
C SER A 202 19.80 7.31 1.42
N ASN A 203 19.34 7.40 0.18
CA ASN A 203 18.26 8.31 -0.23
C ASN A 203 17.23 7.67 -1.15
N GLY A 204 17.16 6.32 -1.21
CA GLY A 204 16.24 5.59 -2.04
C GLY A 204 16.62 4.13 -2.23
N PHE A 205 16.11 3.54 -3.30
CA PHE A 205 16.47 2.18 -3.70
C PHE A 205 16.76 2.11 -5.19
N LYS A 206 17.54 1.11 -5.61
CA LYS A 206 17.87 0.89 -7.02
C LYS A 206 17.76 -0.60 -7.35
N TRP A 207 17.08 -0.92 -8.42
CA TRP A 207 17.01 -2.30 -8.91
C TRP A 207 18.29 -2.70 -9.64
N ARG A 208 18.71 -3.97 -9.44
CA ARG A 208 19.92 -4.56 -10.01
C ARG A 208 19.64 -5.79 -10.87
N GLY A 209 18.39 -6.04 -11.19
CA GLY A 209 17.94 -7.12 -12.02
C GLY A 209 16.72 -6.73 -12.85
N ALA A 210 16.33 -7.58 -13.79
CA ALA A 210 15.29 -7.33 -14.79
C ALA A 210 14.07 -8.26 -14.60
N ASP A 211 13.72 -8.59 -13.36
CA ASP A 211 12.64 -9.53 -13.05
C ASP A 211 11.25 -8.89 -13.15
N GLY A 212 10.24 -9.68 -13.49
CA GLY A 212 8.84 -9.25 -13.62
C GLY A 212 8.25 -8.65 -12.37
N GLY A 213 8.66 -9.11 -11.20
CA GLY A 213 8.13 -8.67 -9.90
C GLY A 213 8.67 -7.33 -9.41
N ASN A 214 9.77 -6.80 -10.00
CA ASN A 214 10.38 -5.56 -9.52
C ASN A 214 10.90 -4.60 -10.59
N ASN A 215 11.24 -5.05 -11.80
CA ASN A 215 11.87 -4.19 -12.82
C ASN A 215 11.67 -4.68 -14.27
N SER A 216 10.57 -5.29 -14.64
CA SER A 216 10.19 -5.43 -16.05
C SER A 216 9.78 -4.06 -16.63
N ALA A 217 9.61 -3.97 -17.96
CA ALA A 217 9.08 -2.76 -18.59
C ALA A 217 7.56 -2.62 -18.28
N ALA A 218 7.24 -2.17 -17.08
CA ALA A 218 5.90 -2.05 -16.51
C ALA A 218 5.88 -0.98 -15.43
N THR A 219 4.69 -0.58 -15.00
CA THR A 219 4.49 0.32 -13.87
C THR A 219 4.47 -0.46 -12.56
N PHE A 220 5.17 0.03 -11.57
CA PHE A 220 5.20 -0.51 -10.22
C PHE A 220 4.74 0.54 -9.22
N ILE A 221 4.09 0.08 -8.15
CA ILE A 221 3.89 0.88 -6.95
C ILE A 221 4.83 0.43 -5.85
N TYR A 222 5.16 1.35 -4.95
CA TYR A 222 5.96 1.05 -3.77
C TYR A 222 5.45 1.76 -2.52
N MET A 223 5.75 1.18 -1.36
CA MET A 223 5.64 1.80 -0.04
C MET A 223 6.95 1.55 0.70
N ALA A 224 7.62 2.62 1.12
CA ALA A 224 8.88 2.57 1.84
C ALA A 224 8.79 3.30 3.18
N PHE A 225 9.45 2.76 4.20
CA PHE A 225 9.64 3.40 5.50
C PHE A 225 11.12 3.58 5.80
N ALA A 226 11.45 4.72 6.42
CA ALA A 226 12.81 5.10 6.74
C ALA A 226 13.46 4.18 7.78
N GLU A 227 14.77 3.96 7.67
CA GLU A 227 15.57 3.28 8.68
C GLU A 227 15.70 4.14 9.96
N ASN A 228 15.89 5.45 9.78
CA ASN A 228 15.94 6.44 10.85
C ASN A 228 14.84 7.49 10.66
N PRO A 229 13.63 7.23 11.19
CA PRO A 229 12.50 8.15 11.03
C PRO A 229 12.82 9.53 11.61
N PHE A 230 12.46 10.57 10.86
CA PHE A 230 12.64 11.98 11.25
C PHE A 230 14.10 12.39 11.54
N GLY A 231 15.07 11.67 11.00
CA GLY A 231 16.50 11.98 11.22
C GLY A 231 16.95 11.71 12.65
N GLY A 232 16.28 10.81 13.36
CA GLY A 232 16.73 10.37 14.69
C GLY A 232 18.12 9.71 14.62
N ASP A 233 18.96 10.00 15.61
CA ASP A 233 20.32 9.50 15.78
C ASP A 233 20.38 7.96 15.93
#